data_b9b7afb7cbfdedfa242e22535be95878
#
_entry.id   b9b7afb7cbfdedfa242e22535be95878
#
_cell.length_a   1.000
_cell.length_b   1.000
_cell.length_c   1.000
_cell.angle_alpha   90.00
_cell.angle_beta   90.00
_cell.angle_gamma   90.00
#
_symmetry.space_group_name_H-M   'P 1'
#
loop_
_entity.id
_entity.type
_entity.pdbx_description
1 polymer ?
#
loop_
_entity_poly.entity_id
_entity_poly.type
_entity_poly.pdbx_seq_one_letter_code
_entity_poly.pdbx_strand_id
1 'polypeptide(L)'
;PYDTYQTFDSDGNPTSEEQTHFMDTLKKLGYQHDGLTTGYPGGEPDWHYVKDMEGITEKNLLTSFSKKGKPLVKKAKAFGIQLKRLNRDELQLFKEITSSTSDRRDYQDKTLDYYQTFYDSFGDKVEFMIATLNFEHYLAILQSKHNDLQSQINPLIEKVSSGINSAKVNKQISQLNLQISKLSIRINEAKEYIEKYGDQDVILAGSLF
;
A
#
# COMPACT_ATOMS: atom_id res chain seq x y z
N PRO A 1 15.42 -10.39 15.40
CA PRO A 1 14.65 -11.62 15.45
C PRO A 1 15.58 -12.78 15.71
N TYR A 2 15.23 -13.57 16.70
CA TYR A 2 16.05 -14.68 17.20
C TYR A 2 15.34 -15.98 16.86
N ASP A 3 15.33 -16.31 15.58
CA ASP A 3 14.67 -17.49 15.09
C ASP A 3 15.65 -18.46 14.44
N THR A 4 15.16 -19.56 13.98
CA THR A 4 15.93 -20.60 13.31
C THR A 4 16.17 -20.30 11.84
N TYR A 5 15.66 -19.18 11.29
CA TYR A 5 15.66 -18.85 9.86
C TYR A 5 15.12 -19.98 8.96
N GLN A 6 14.37 -20.90 9.54
CA GLN A 6 13.73 -21.97 8.80
C GLN A 6 12.62 -21.42 7.92
N THR A 7 12.55 -21.86 6.68
CA THR A 7 11.49 -21.48 5.74
C THR A 7 10.42 -22.56 5.65
N PHE A 8 9.19 -22.13 5.38
CA PHE A 8 8.02 -23.00 5.29
C PHE A 8 7.23 -22.67 4.01
N ASP A 9 6.53 -23.66 3.47
CA ASP A 9 5.58 -23.46 2.39
C ASP A 9 4.24 -22.84 2.90
N SER A 10 3.28 -22.66 1.99
CA SER A 10 1.97 -22.11 2.34
C SER A 10 1.13 -23.02 3.25
N ASP A 11 1.49 -24.30 3.33
CA ASP A 11 0.79 -25.31 4.14
C ASP A 11 1.47 -25.53 5.50
N GLY A 12 2.60 -24.81 5.75
CA GLY A 12 3.36 -24.88 6.99
C GLY A 12 4.39 -26.01 7.06
N ASN A 13 4.72 -26.65 5.92
CA ASN A 13 5.76 -27.65 5.87
C ASN A 13 7.14 -27.00 5.74
N PRO A 14 8.17 -27.48 6.48
CA PRO A 14 9.53 -26.96 6.36
C PRO A 14 10.08 -27.13 4.95
N THR A 15 10.69 -26.07 4.41
CA THR A 15 11.37 -26.05 3.12
C THR A 15 12.87 -25.86 3.25
N SER A 16 13.38 -25.63 4.47
CA SER A 16 14.81 -25.57 4.81
C SER A 16 15.08 -26.19 6.17
N GLU A 17 16.35 -26.49 6.44
CA GLU A 17 16.82 -26.88 7.75
C GLU A 17 16.82 -25.71 8.74
N GLU A 18 16.72 -26.02 10.04
CA GLU A 18 16.87 -25.04 11.11
C GLU A 18 18.33 -24.55 11.21
N GLN A 19 18.51 -23.23 11.35
CA GLN A 19 19.80 -22.59 11.60
C GLN A 19 19.89 -22.20 13.07
N THR A 20 20.34 -23.12 13.92
CA THR A 20 20.34 -22.92 15.38
C THR A 20 21.54 -22.15 15.92
N HIS A 21 22.56 -21.89 15.10
CA HIS A 21 23.84 -21.32 15.54
C HIS A 21 23.67 -20.04 16.38
N PHE A 22 22.80 -19.13 15.97
CA PHE A 22 22.59 -17.89 16.69
C PHE A 22 21.89 -18.11 18.03
N MET A 23 20.85 -18.93 18.06
CA MET A 23 20.13 -19.32 19.29
C MET A 23 21.04 -20.06 20.26
N ASP A 24 21.89 -20.96 19.79
CA ASP A 24 22.85 -21.68 20.60
C ASP A 24 23.89 -20.74 21.21
N THR A 25 24.31 -19.72 20.48
CA THR A 25 25.21 -18.68 21.00
C THR A 25 24.53 -17.87 22.11
N LEU A 26 23.27 -17.44 21.92
CA LEU A 26 22.54 -16.74 22.96
C LEU A 26 22.32 -17.61 24.23
N LYS A 27 21.97 -18.87 24.05
CA LYS A 27 21.84 -19.80 25.17
C LYS A 27 23.14 -19.93 25.96
N LYS A 28 24.31 -20.02 25.30
CA LYS A 28 25.63 -20.02 25.95
C LYS A 28 25.92 -18.75 26.74
N LEU A 29 25.34 -17.61 26.31
CA LEU A 29 25.43 -16.32 27.00
C LEU A 29 24.40 -16.17 28.13
N GLY A 30 23.58 -17.17 28.41
CA GLY A 30 22.60 -17.17 29.49
C GLY A 30 21.20 -16.66 29.11
N TYR A 31 20.93 -16.42 27.81
CA TYR A 31 19.57 -16.06 27.35
C TYR A 31 18.67 -17.30 27.34
N GLN A 32 17.42 -17.09 27.71
CA GLN A 32 16.36 -18.09 27.64
C GLN A 32 15.45 -17.78 26.44
N HIS A 33 15.11 -18.83 25.71
CA HIS A 33 14.15 -18.73 24.60
C HIS A 33 12.79 -19.27 25.05
N ASP A 34 11.73 -18.49 24.89
CA ASP A 34 10.38 -18.81 25.37
C ASP A 34 9.57 -19.70 24.41
N GLY A 35 10.17 -20.14 23.32
CA GLY A 35 9.51 -20.90 22.25
C GLY A 35 8.99 -19.98 21.14
N LEU A 36 8.61 -20.59 20.02
CA LEU A 36 7.95 -19.89 18.90
C LEU A 36 6.45 -19.82 19.14
N THR A 37 5.89 -18.64 19.04
CA THR A 37 4.47 -18.37 19.30
C THR A 37 3.77 -17.85 18.05
N THR A 38 2.44 -17.88 18.03
CA THR A 38 1.61 -17.30 16.95
C THR A 38 0.93 -16.02 17.41
N GLY A 39 0.70 -15.09 16.49
CA GLY A 39 0.09 -13.79 16.79
C GLY A 39 1.09 -12.77 17.33
N TYR A 40 0.65 -11.91 18.26
CA TYR A 40 1.46 -10.88 18.91
C TYR A 40 1.39 -11.04 20.43
N PRO A 41 2.07 -12.03 21.00
CA PRO A 41 1.94 -12.34 22.43
C PRO A 41 2.71 -11.38 23.36
N GLY A 42 3.05 -10.19 22.90
CA GLY A 42 3.77 -9.16 23.66
C GLY A 42 5.05 -8.66 23.01
N GLY A 43 5.27 -8.94 21.73
CA GLY A 43 6.47 -8.53 20.99
C GLY A 43 6.30 -8.63 19.49
N GLU A 44 7.41 -8.76 18.79
CA GLU A 44 7.43 -8.98 17.37
C GLU A 44 6.90 -10.38 17.00
N PRO A 45 6.26 -10.54 15.82
CA PRO A 45 5.78 -11.84 15.38
C PRO A 45 6.94 -12.80 15.08
N ASP A 46 6.82 -14.05 15.48
CA ASP A 46 7.81 -15.10 15.19
C ASP A 46 7.74 -15.58 13.73
N TRP A 47 6.62 -15.35 13.05
CA TRP A 47 6.37 -15.81 11.70
C TRP A 47 6.29 -14.65 10.73
N HIS A 48 7.11 -14.69 9.68
CA HIS A 48 7.22 -13.65 8.66
C HIS A 48 6.91 -14.19 7.28
N TYR A 49 6.12 -13.45 6.49
CA TYR A 49 6.04 -13.66 5.06
C TYR A 49 7.21 -12.95 4.40
N VAL A 50 8.03 -13.71 3.69
CA VAL A 50 9.19 -13.18 2.99
C VAL A 50 9.01 -13.28 1.48
N LYS A 51 9.63 -12.36 0.76
CA LYS A 51 9.72 -12.37 -0.69
C LYS A 51 11.19 -12.28 -1.08
N ASP A 52 11.67 -13.28 -1.79
CA ASP A 52 12.99 -13.20 -2.40
C ASP A 52 12.96 -12.14 -3.52
N MET A 53 13.90 -11.21 -3.45
CA MET A 53 14.07 -10.11 -4.41
C MET A 53 15.20 -10.37 -5.41
N GLU A 54 15.89 -11.50 -5.35
CA GLU A 54 16.93 -11.85 -6.29
C GLU A 54 16.38 -11.88 -7.72
N GLY A 55 17.08 -11.23 -8.65
CA GLY A 55 16.65 -11.11 -10.04
C GLY A 55 15.41 -10.24 -10.29
N ILE A 56 14.84 -9.61 -9.26
CA ILE A 56 13.73 -8.67 -9.41
C ILE A 56 14.28 -7.27 -9.70
N THR A 57 13.79 -6.69 -10.79
CA THR A 57 14.10 -5.34 -11.26
C THR A 57 12.81 -4.53 -11.33
N GLU A 58 12.91 -3.21 -11.49
CA GLU A 58 11.73 -2.35 -11.71
C GLU A 58 10.83 -2.84 -12.85
N LYS A 59 11.44 -3.36 -13.93
CA LYS A 59 10.70 -3.84 -15.11
C LYS A 59 9.81 -5.06 -14.82
N ASN A 60 10.28 -5.96 -13.96
CA ASN A 60 9.56 -7.20 -13.64
C ASN A 60 8.91 -7.19 -12.24
N LEU A 61 9.16 -6.17 -11.41
CA LEU A 61 8.62 -6.06 -10.05
C LEU A 61 7.11 -6.28 -10.00
N LEU A 62 6.34 -5.59 -10.85
CA LEU A 62 4.90 -5.71 -10.86
C LEU A 62 4.43 -7.14 -11.22
N THR A 63 5.18 -7.83 -12.09
CA THR A 63 4.84 -9.21 -12.48
C THR A 63 5.15 -10.21 -11.38
N SER A 64 6.06 -9.87 -10.47
CA SER A 64 6.44 -10.71 -9.32
C SER A 64 5.40 -10.75 -8.20
N PHE A 65 4.44 -9.81 -8.19
CA PHE A 65 3.34 -9.84 -7.21
C PHE A 65 2.33 -10.93 -7.50
N SER A 66 1.64 -11.39 -6.47
CA SER A 66 0.53 -12.35 -6.59
C SER A 66 -0.59 -11.83 -7.51
N LYS A 67 -1.45 -12.74 -7.98
CA LYS A 67 -2.65 -12.36 -8.75
C LYS A 67 -3.53 -11.33 -8.02
N LYS A 68 -3.61 -11.39 -6.68
CA LYS A 68 -4.39 -10.46 -5.86
C LYS A 68 -3.64 -9.14 -5.62
N GLY A 69 -2.32 -9.16 -5.48
CA GLY A 69 -1.51 -7.96 -5.23
C GLY A 69 -1.37 -7.03 -6.44
N LYS A 70 -1.17 -7.58 -7.65
CA LYS A 70 -1.01 -6.79 -8.88
C LYS A 70 -2.10 -5.73 -9.11
N PRO A 71 -3.41 -6.08 -9.02
CA PRO A 71 -4.48 -5.09 -9.20
C PRO A 71 -4.46 -3.98 -8.15
N LEU A 72 -4.06 -4.30 -6.90
CA LEU A 72 -3.99 -3.30 -5.82
C LEU A 72 -2.88 -2.27 -6.09
N VAL A 73 -1.69 -2.71 -6.49
CA VAL A 73 -0.58 -1.83 -6.87
C VAL A 73 -0.97 -0.95 -8.07
N LYS A 74 -1.58 -1.55 -9.11
CA LYS A 74 -2.07 -0.79 -10.27
C LYS A 74 -3.12 0.24 -9.86
N LYS A 75 -4.02 -0.12 -8.93
CA LYS A 75 -5.06 0.78 -8.43
C LYS A 75 -4.46 1.95 -7.66
N ALA A 76 -3.48 1.71 -6.77
CA ALA A 76 -2.80 2.77 -6.04
C ALA A 76 -2.10 3.77 -6.98
N LYS A 77 -1.35 3.27 -7.97
CA LYS A 77 -0.74 4.12 -9.01
C LYS A 77 -1.78 4.91 -9.81
N ALA A 78 -2.92 4.26 -10.16
CA ALA A 78 -3.98 4.89 -10.92
C ALA A 78 -4.76 5.96 -10.14
N PHE A 79 -4.62 6.01 -8.82
CA PHE A 79 -5.17 7.07 -7.97
C PHE A 79 -4.23 8.28 -7.85
N GLY A 80 -2.99 8.17 -8.29
CA GLY A 80 -2.00 9.22 -8.15
C GLY A 80 -1.40 9.29 -6.73
N ILE A 81 -1.45 8.18 -5.97
CA ILE A 81 -0.79 8.09 -4.66
C ILE A 81 0.71 8.26 -4.87
N GLN A 82 1.30 9.18 -4.13
CA GLN A 82 2.73 9.45 -4.09
C GLN A 82 3.34 8.85 -2.83
N LEU A 83 4.58 8.39 -2.95
CA LEU A 83 5.38 7.95 -1.81
C LEU A 83 6.50 8.97 -1.59
N LYS A 84 6.68 9.39 -0.35
CA LYS A 84 7.72 10.33 0.05
C LYS A 84 8.55 9.72 1.18
N ARG A 85 9.88 9.70 1.00
CA ARG A 85 10.83 9.43 2.09
C ARG A 85 10.98 10.71 2.91
N LEU A 86 10.86 10.58 4.22
CA LEU A 86 11.02 11.70 5.15
C LEU A 86 12.47 11.84 5.57
N ASN A 87 12.93 13.08 5.64
CA ASN A 87 14.17 13.44 6.31
C ASN A 87 13.95 13.57 7.82
N ARG A 88 15.04 13.66 8.58
CA ARG A 88 15.00 13.78 10.03
C ARG A 88 14.07 14.88 10.54
N ASP A 89 14.12 16.06 9.92
CA ASP A 89 13.34 17.24 10.33
C ASP A 89 11.85 17.12 9.98
N GLU A 90 11.49 16.15 9.11
CA GLU A 90 10.11 15.87 8.70
C GLU A 90 9.45 14.75 9.54
N LEU A 91 10.17 14.15 10.49
CA LEU A 91 9.66 13.05 11.31
C LEU A 91 8.46 13.41 12.19
N GLN A 92 8.20 14.70 12.39
CA GLN A 92 6.96 15.17 13.01
C GLN A 92 5.74 14.71 12.24
N LEU A 93 5.78 14.69 10.90
CA LEU A 93 4.68 14.17 10.06
C LEU A 93 4.43 12.67 10.32
N PHE A 94 5.51 11.90 10.48
CA PHE A 94 5.39 10.48 10.83
C PHE A 94 4.79 10.30 12.22
N LYS A 95 5.23 11.10 13.19
CA LYS A 95 4.71 11.10 14.56
C LYS A 95 3.20 11.40 14.61
N GLU A 96 2.70 12.32 13.79
CA GLU A 96 1.27 12.64 13.70
C GLU A 96 0.44 11.44 13.22
N ILE A 97 0.95 10.68 12.24
CA ILE A 97 0.30 9.46 11.75
C ILE A 97 0.25 8.38 12.84
N THR A 98 1.38 8.16 13.52
CA THR A 98 1.45 7.13 14.57
C THR A 98 0.59 7.52 15.76
N SER A 99 0.55 8.79 16.15
CA SER A 99 -0.34 9.30 17.20
C SER A 99 -1.81 9.07 16.87
N SER A 100 -2.25 9.45 15.68
CA SER A 100 -3.63 9.21 15.22
C SER A 100 -3.98 7.72 15.21
N THR A 101 -3.02 6.86 14.94
CA THR A 101 -3.22 5.41 14.97
C THR A 101 -3.27 4.87 16.39
N SER A 102 -2.41 5.38 17.28
CA SER A 102 -2.38 5.00 18.70
C SER A 102 -3.66 5.40 19.41
N ASP A 103 -4.14 6.61 19.18
CA ASP A 103 -5.42 7.10 19.74
C ASP A 103 -6.60 6.23 19.31
N ARG A 104 -6.62 5.82 18.04
CA ARG A 104 -7.70 4.95 17.52
C ARG A 104 -7.64 3.51 18.04
N ARG A 105 -6.42 3.00 18.34
CA ARG A 105 -6.19 1.60 18.73
C ARG A 105 -5.86 1.43 20.20
N ASP A 106 -5.85 2.51 20.97
CA ASP A 106 -5.59 2.54 22.41
C ASP A 106 -4.28 1.84 22.80
N TYR A 107 -3.16 2.31 22.22
CA TYR A 107 -1.82 1.89 22.63
C TYR A 107 -0.90 3.11 22.83
N GLN A 108 0.17 2.93 23.60
CA GLN A 108 1.14 4.01 23.83
C GLN A 108 2.06 4.18 22.62
N ASP A 109 1.96 5.33 21.96
CA ASP A 109 2.85 5.69 20.85
C ASP A 109 4.26 6.09 21.33
N LYS A 110 5.23 5.95 20.45
CA LYS A 110 6.60 6.42 20.66
C LYS A 110 6.67 7.95 20.56
N THR A 111 7.67 8.55 21.23
CA THR A 111 7.91 10.00 21.17
C THR A 111 8.57 10.39 19.85
N LEU A 112 8.52 11.67 19.50
CA LEU A 112 9.28 12.20 18.35
C LEU A 112 10.78 11.97 18.52
N ASP A 113 11.30 12.19 19.74
CA ASP A 113 12.71 11.96 20.07
C ASP A 113 13.13 10.50 19.83
N TYR A 114 12.25 9.54 20.12
CA TYR A 114 12.49 8.13 19.79
C TYR A 114 12.70 7.94 18.28
N TYR A 115 11.82 8.51 17.44
CA TYR A 115 11.93 8.38 15.97
C TYR A 115 13.16 9.10 15.43
N GLN A 116 13.53 10.26 15.98
CA GLN A 116 14.73 10.99 15.59
C GLN A 116 16.00 10.23 16.00
N THR A 117 16.05 9.69 17.21
CA THR A 117 17.17 8.86 17.68
C THR A 117 17.30 7.60 16.82
N PHE A 118 16.17 6.97 16.47
CA PHE A 118 16.15 5.81 15.58
C PHE A 118 16.73 6.15 14.20
N TYR A 119 16.28 7.26 13.61
CA TYR A 119 16.80 7.77 12.33
C TYR A 119 18.32 8.01 12.40
N ASP A 120 18.79 8.71 13.43
CA ASP A 120 20.22 9.02 13.61
C ASP A 120 21.07 7.75 13.82
N SER A 121 20.53 6.76 14.53
CA SER A 121 21.25 5.50 14.84
C SER A 121 21.40 4.58 13.64
N PHE A 122 20.39 4.50 12.78
CA PHE A 122 20.38 3.58 11.64
C PHE A 122 20.80 4.23 10.32
N GLY A 123 20.72 5.57 10.19
CA GLY A 123 21.15 6.32 9.01
C GLY A 123 20.51 5.81 7.71
N ASP A 124 21.35 5.41 6.76
CA ASP A 124 20.88 4.92 5.45
C ASP A 124 20.16 3.57 5.48
N LYS A 125 20.21 2.88 6.63
CA LYS A 125 19.57 1.56 6.80
C LYS A 125 18.12 1.64 7.24
N VAL A 126 17.57 2.86 7.35
CA VAL A 126 16.18 3.08 7.74
C VAL A 126 15.50 4.03 6.77
N GLU A 127 14.24 3.76 6.46
CA GLU A 127 13.41 4.61 5.63
C GLU A 127 12.08 4.88 6.32
N PHE A 128 11.86 6.15 6.68
CA PHE A 128 10.55 6.62 7.09
C PHE A 128 9.79 7.10 5.86
N MET A 129 8.74 6.39 5.50
CA MET A 129 7.97 6.65 4.29
C MET A 129 6.55 7.10 4.63
N ILE A 130 6.03 8.05 3.88
CA ILE A 130 4.61 8.40 3.88
C ILE A 130 4.00 8.23 2.50
N ALA A 131 2.72 7.89 2.48
CA ALA A 131 1.91 7.89 1.27
C ALA A 131 0.97 9.09 1.30
N THR A 132 0.97 9.88 0.23
CA THR A 132 0.13 11.07 0.11
C THR A 132 -0.78 11.02 -1.09
N LEU A 133 -1.86 11.77 -1.05
CA LEU A 133 -2.78 11.98 -2.17
C LEU A 133 -3.19 13.45 -2.22
N ASN A 134 -2.99 14.06 -3.39
CA ASN A 134 -3.55 15.36 -3.71
C ASN A 134 -4.92 15.16 -4.40
N PHE A 135 -5.98 15.70 -3.82
CA PHE A 135 -7.32 15.49 -4.34
C PHE A 135 -7.62 16.26 -5.62
N GLU A 136 -6.97 17.39 -5.89
CA GLU A 136 -7.09 18.09 -7.19
C GLU A 136 -6.44 17.28 -8.30
N HIS A 137 -5.25 16.74 -8.05
CA HIS A 137 -4.61 15.84 -9.00
C HIS A 137 -5.44 14.57 -9.24
N TYR A 138 -6.00 13.98 -8.18
CA TYR A 138 -6.90 12.83 -8.28
C TYR A 138 -8.15 13.14 -9.10
N LEU A 139 -8.78 14.30 -8.87
CA LEU A 139 -9.93 14.77 -9.66
C LEU A 139 -9.58 14.89 -11.14
N ALA A 140 -8.42 15.48 -11.47
CA ALA A 140 -7.97 15.61 -12.86
C ALA A 140 -7.81 14.24 -13.55
N ILE A 141 -7.25 13.24 -12.84
CA ILE A 141 -7.16 11.86 -13.34
C ILE A 141 -8.54 11.26 -13.61
N LEU A 142 -9.50 11.47 -12.71
CA LEU A 142 -10.87 10.94 -12.87
C LEU A 142 -11.59 11.61 -14.03
N GLN A 143 -11.46 12.93 -14.18
CA GLN A 143 -12.05 13.70 -15.30
C GLN A 143 -11.48 13.27 -16.65
N SER A 144 -10.16 13.08 -16.74
CA SER A 144 -9.53 12.54 -17.95
C SER A 144 -10.12 11.19 -18.34
N LYS A 145 -10.22 10.26 -17.40
CA LYS A 145 -10.82 8.93 -17.64
C LYS A 145 -12.31 9.02 -18.02
N HIS A 146 -13.05 9.93 -17.42
CA HIS A 146 -14.44 10.15 -17.74
C HIS A 146 -14.59 10.64 -19.19
N ASN A 147 -13.77 11.60 -19.61
CA ASN A 147 -13.77 12.13 -20.98
C ASN A 147 -13.38 11.04 -22.00
N ASP A 148 -12.40 10.19 -21.66
CA ASP A 148 -12.00 9.06 -22.52
C ASP A 148 -13.17 8.08 -22.72
N LEU A 149 -13.91 7.74 -21.65
CA LEU A 149 -15.08 6.87 -21.78
C LEU A 149 -16.22 7.54 -22.54
N GLN A 150 -16.42 8.85 -22.36
CA GLN A 150 -17.40 9.61 -23.10
C GLN A 150 -17.06 9.62 -24.58
N SER A 151 -15.80 9.80 -24.95
CA SER A 151 -15.34 9.72 -26.34
C SER A 151 -15.53 8.34 -26.97
N GLN A 152 -15.47 7.27 -26.17
CA GLN A 152 -15.73 5.90 -26.64
C GLN A 152 -17.20 5.61 -26.83
N ILE A 153 -18.10 6.16 -26.00
CA ILE A 153 -19.52 5.86 -26.05
C ILE A 153 -20.23 6.66 -27.14
N ASN A 154 -19.82 7.91 -27.40
CA ASN A 154 -20.47 8.79 -28.35
C ASN A 154 -20.66 8.18 -29.78
N PRO A 155 -19.60 7.59 -30.40
CA PRO A 155 -19.75 6.98 -31.72
C PRO A 155 -20.62 5.71 -31.70
N LEU A 156 -20.78 5.05 -30.56
CA LEU A 156 -21.68 3.89 -30.42
C LEU A 156 -23.15 4.35 -30.35
N ILE A 157 -23.42 5.45 -29.66
CA ILE A 157 -24.74 6.07 -29.59
C ILE A 157 -25.15 6.56 -30.98
N GLU A 158 -24.25 7.23 -31.71
CA GLU A 158 -24.51 7.68 -33.11
C GLU A 158 -24.86 6.52 -34.05
N LYS A 159 -24.15 5.38 -33.92
CA LYS A 159 -24.46 4.16 -34.67
C LYS A 159 -25.86 3.65 -34.38
N VAL A 160 -26.30 3.63 -33.14
CA VAL A 160 -27.64 3.21 -32.74
C VAL A 160 -28.68 4.20 -33.31
N SER A 161 -28.42 5.50 -33.22
CA SER A 161 -29.30 6.56 -33.75
C SER A 161 -29.44 6.51 -35.27
N SER A 162 -28.41 6.04 -36.00
CA SER A 162 -28.41 5.84 -37.44
C SER A 162 -29.03 4.50 -37.88
N GLY A 163 -29.65 3.74 -36.95
CA GLY A 163 -30.36 2.51 -37.26
C GLY A 163 -29.51 1.24 -37.15
N ILE A 164 -28.22 1.34 -36.80
CA ILE A 164 -27.34 0.18 -36.56
C ILE A 164 -27.49 -0.28 -35.10
N ASN A 165 -28.54 -1.03 -34.83
CA ASN A 165 -28.84 -1.49 -33.46
C ASN A 165 -28.57 -2.98 -33.35
N SER A 166 -27.43 -3.37 -32.75
CA SER A 166 -27.09 -4.75 -32.45
C SER A 166 -26.97 -5.00 -30.95
N ALA A 167 -27.28 -6.21 -30.51
CA ALA A 167 -27.14 -6.64 -29.11
C ALA A 167 -25.70 -6.40 -28.56
N LYS A 168 -24.68 -6.54 -29.41
CA LYS A 168 -23.28 -6.29 -29.08
C LYS A 168 -23.03 -4.80 -28.79
N VAL A 169 -23.54 -3.90 -29.62
CA VAL A 169 -23.38 -2.44 -29.44
C VAL A 169 -24.09 -1.99 -28.16
N ASN A 170 -25.33 -2.44 -27.95
CA ASN A 170 -26.08 -2.11 -26.72
C ASN A 170 -25.39 -2.59 -25.44
N LYS A 171 -24.81 -3.79 -25.47
CA LYS A 171 -24.03 -4.30 -24.35
C LYS A 171 -22.79 -3.45 -24.07
N GLN A 172 -22.08 -3.01 -25.10
CA GLN A 172 -20.94 -2.10 -24.96
C GLN A 172 -21.35 -0.74 -24.34
N ILE A 173 -22.44 -0.13 -24.86
CA ILE A 173 -23.00 1.11 -24.33
C ILE A 173 -23.35 0.95 -22.84
N SER A 174 -24.05 -0.12 -22.47
CA SER A 174 -24.41 -0.40 -21.07
C SER A 174 -23.19 -0.54 -20.17
N GLN A 175 -22.13 -1.22 -20.63
CA GLN A 175 -20.89 -1.37 -19.88
C GLN A 175 -20.14 -0.04 -19.69
N LEU A 176 -20.08 0.80 -20.74
CA LEU A 176 -19.46 2.13 -20.66
C LEU A 176 -20.26 3.06 -19.74
N ASN A 177 -21.59 3.07 -19.85
CA ASN A 177 -22.45 3.85 -18.95
C ASN A 177 -22.26 3.47 -17.48
N LEU A 178 -22.15 2.18 -17.18
CA LEU A 178 -21.87 1.72 -15.81
C LEU A 178 -20.51 2.23 -15.30
N GLN A 179 -19.48 2.27 -16.15
CA GLN A 179 -18.17 2.80 -15.78
C GLN A 179 -18.22 4.31 -15.58
N ILE A 180 -18.89 5.05 -16.47
CA ILE A 180 -19.11 6.50 -16.36
C ILE A 180 -19.85 6.85 -15.06
N SER A 181 -20.93 6.15 -14.74
CA SER A 181 -21.67 6.36 -13.48
C SER A 181 -20.79 6.16 -12.24
N LYS A 182 -19.96 5.11 -12.22
CA LYS A 182 -19.01 4.87 -11.11
C LYS A 182 -17.95 5.96 -11.01
N LEU A 183 -17.48 6.51 -12.14
CA LEU A 183 -16.54 7.63 -12.12
C LEU A 183 -17.20 8.92 -11.65
N SER A 184 -18.44 9.18 -12.05
CA SER A 184 -19.18 10.38 -11.62
C SER A 184 -19.37 10.45 -10.10
N ILE A 185 -19.64 9.31 -9.45
CA ILE A 185 -19.68 9.22 -7.98
C ILE A 185 -18.32 9.64 -7.38
N ARG A 186 -17.22 9.06 -7.87
CA ARG A 186 -15.87 9.38 -7.38
C ARG A 186 -15.44 10.82 -7.65
N ILE A 187 -15.88 11.39 -8.77
CA ILE A 187 -15.64 12.80 -9.10
C ILE A 187 -16.33 13.71 -8.06
N ASN A 188 -17.54 13.38 -7.65
CA ASN A 188 -18.25 14.14 -6.62
C ASN A 188 -17.57 13.99 -5.24
N GLU A 189 -17.21 12.76 -4.84
CA GLU A 189 -16.44 12.52 -3.63
C GLU A 189 -15.11 13.31 -3.64
N ALA A 190 -14.37 13.31 -4.75
CA ALA A 190 -13.13 14.07 -4.87
C ALA A 190 -13.34 15.57 -4.68
N LYS A 191 -14.43 16.15 -5.22
CA LYS A 191 -14.79 17.56 -5.00
C LYS A 191 -15.08 17.87 -3.54
N GLU A 192 -15.80 17.00 -2.83
CA GLU A 192 -16.07 17.15 -1.40
C GLU A 192 -14.75 17.13 -0.58
N TYR A 193 -13.79 16.27 -0.95
CA TYR A 193 -12.48 16.26 -0.33
C TYR A 193 -11.65 17.51 -0.64
N ILE A 194 -11.76 18.06 -1.86
CA ILE A 194 -11.09 19.33 -2.20
C ILE A 194 -11.66 20.48 -1.36
N GLU A 195 -12.98 20.54 -1.17
CA GLU A 195 -13.60 21.53 -0.28
C GLU A 195 -13.08 21.44 1.16
N LYS A 196 -12.79 20.22 1.63
CA LYS A 196 -12.30 19.96 2.98
C LYS A 196 -10.79 20.21 3.16
N TYR A 197 -9.98 19.81 2.19
CA TYR A 197 -8.52 19.78 2.32
C TYR A 197 -7.80 20.79 1.45
N GLY A 198 -8.47 21.39 0.45
CA GLY A 198 -7.84 22.28 -0.52
C GLY A 198 -6.84 21.58 -1.43
N ASP A 199 -5.93 22.36 -2.00
CA ASP A 199 -4.81 21.88 -2.83
C ASP A 199 -3.60 21.56 -1.95
N GLN A 200 -3.72 20.53 -1.12
CA GLN A 200 -2.61 20.04 -0.31
C GLN A 200 -2.49 18.52 -0.41
N ASP A 201 -1.29 18.03 -0.20
CA ASP A 201 -1.02 16.60 -0.10
C ASP A 201 -1.53 16.07 1.24
N VAL A 202 -2.57 15.26 1.18
CA VAL A 202 -3.15 14.60 2.36
C VAL A 202 -2.39 13.31 2.64
N ILE A 203 -1.88 13.16 3.85
CA ILE A 203 -1.17 11.95 4.27
C ILE A 203 -2.18 10.84 4.53
N LEU A 204 -2.00 9.71 3.86
CA LEU A 204 -2.89 8.54 3.95
C LEU A 204 -2.36 7.46 4.88
N ALA A 205 -1.04 7.29 4.91
CA ALA A 205 -0.37 6.24 5.68
C ALA A 205 1.11 6.58 5.88
N GLY A 206 1.72 5.95 6.89
CA GLY A 206 3.15 5.94 7.11
C GLY A 206 3.65 4.52 7.35
N SER A 207 4.90 4.27 7.00
CA SER A 207 5.59 3.01 7.25
C SER A 207 7.08 3.25 7.49
N LEU A 208 7.66 2.40 8.31
CA LEU A 208 9.09 2.35 8.63
C LEU A 208 9.66 1.07 8.02
N PHE A 209 10.74 1.18 7.26
CA PHE A 209 11.45 0.08 6.61
C PHE A 209 12.90 0.02 7.08
#